data_728493528d94bfcafea93a100549e05e
#
_entry.id   728493528d94bfcafea93a100549e05e
#
_cell.length_a   1.000
_cell.length_b   1.000
_cell.length_c   1.000
_cell.angle_alpha   90.00
_cell.angle_beta   90.00
_cell.angle_gamma   90.00
#
_symmetry.space_group_name_H-M   'P 1'
#
loop_
_entity.id
_entity.type
_entity.pdbx_description
1 polymer ?
#
loop_
_entity_poly.entity_id
_entity_poly.type
_entity_poly.pdbx_seq_one_letter_code
_entity_poly.pdbx_strand_id
1 'polypeptide(L)'
;MAERFDAIIIGGGHNGLTCGAYLARAGLKTLVLERREVLGGAAVTEEVVPGFKFSVFSYLMSLLHPRVIADLELTKYGYKVLPATDMFAPLPGDDHIIFADDIAKTQASFSRFSAKDAAIYPQFDAYLMDSVKIMRRLLLETPPDPSCRDWKSFKETAKFLWKYRRVNNKLFRLIDLMTMSADDYLSEWFERSEIKAVLAYYSGIGTFAGPKSPGSAYVIMHHVMGEHAGAGGWGFVRGGMGAITQAIAQSGREKGLVCKTDCEVAAIESSGGRASGVTLSDGTRYEADIVASNVSAKLTFLKFLDKAKLPPELVRDIESYRTFSTAFKINIACERLPQYRAFDAAKCGFAYPTYTHIGPTIEYLERAYDDAKYGDMSREPFITPVTPSFVDDTISPPGKHVVNLFGGHAPYHLREGDWATRKDELVRNVLKQIDGYAPGFSDGIIGMQVLTPPDIEAKIGSPHGHIFHGELQIDQLFWARPAPHWADYRTPISGLYQCGSSAHPGGGVGGVPGYNAAREILKDRKRRRKM
;
A
#
# COMPACT_ATOMS: atom_id res chain seq x y z
N MET A 1 -37.40 13.03 2.84
CA MET A 1 -37.20 11.55 2.71
C MET A 1 -35.73 11.31 2.42
N ALA A 2 -35.11 10.32 3.06
CA ALA A 2 -33.72 9.95 2.75
C ALA A 2 -33.60 9.42 1.33
N GLU A 3 -32.52 9.80 0.61
CA GLU A 3 -32.26 9.29 -0.74
C GLU A 3 -31.84 7.82 -0.64
N ARG A 4 -32.43 6.95 -1.50
CA ARG A 4 -32.20 5.51 -1.46
C ARG A 4 -31.33 5.04 -2.62
N PHE A 5 -30.38 4.17 -2.30
CA PHE A 5 -29.49 3.46 -3.22
C PHE A 5 -29.60 1.94 -3.01
N ASP A 6 -29.11 1.15 -3.97
CA ASP A 6 -28.92 -0.30 -3.78
C ASP A 6 -27.71 -0.58 -2.88
N ALA A 7 -26.64 0.22 -3.06
CA ALA A 7 -25.39 0.09 -2.33
C ALA A 7 -24.77 1.45 -2.00
N ILE A 8 -24.20 1.56 -0.80
CA ILE A 8 -23.40 2.70 -0.35
C ILE A 8 -21.98 2.24 -0.03
N ILE A 9 -20.98 2.96 -0.53
CA ILE A 9 -19.57 2.75 -0.25
C ILE A 9 -19.07 3.88 0.64
N ILE A 10 -18.50 3.55 1.79
CA ILE A 10 -17.92 4.50 2.73
C ILE A 10 -16.44 4.64 2.42
N GLY A 11 -16.00 5.83 1.97
CA GLY A 11 -14.63 6.17 1.61
C GLY A 11 -14.32 5.99 0.12
N GLY A 12 -13.96 7.10 -0.53
CA GLY A 12 -13.63 7.22 -1.96
C GLY A 12 -12.17 6.92 -2.30
N GLY A 13 -11.47 6.08 -1.53
CA GLY A 13 -10.15 5.57 -1.88
C GLY A 13 -10.21 4.53 -3.00
N HIS A 14 -9.05 4.15 -3.56
CA HIS A 14 -8.95 3.26 -4.73
C HIS A 14 -9.75 1.94 -4.60
N ASN A 15 -9.77 1.31 -3.44
CA ASN A 15 -10.54 0.07 -3.22
C ASN A 15 -12.06 0.33 -3.16
N GLY A 16 -12.48 1.41 -2.49
CA GLY A 16 -13.89 1.80 -2.43
C GLY A 16 -14.44 2.16 -3.80
N LEU A 17 -13.70 2.97 -4.57
CA LEU A 17 -14.04 3.30 -5.95
C LEU A 17 -14.09 2.04 -6.84
N THR A 18 -13.14 1.12 -6.68
CA THR A 18 -13.16 -0.17 -7.39
C THR A 18 -14.42 -0.96 -7.04
N CYS A 19 -14.75 -1.13 -5.76
CA CYS A 19 -15.96 -1.81 -5.32
C CYS A 19 -17.21 -1.16 -5.93
N GLY A 20 -17.33 0.16 -5.81
CA GLY A 20 -18.45 0.93 -6.35
C GLY A 20 -18.59 0.80 -7.88
N ALA A 21 -17.48 0.88 -8.62
CA ALA A 21 -17.47 0.74 -10.07
C ALA A 21 -17.95 -0.66 -10.52
N TYR A 22 -17.50 -1.74 -9.85
CA TYR A 22 -17.98 -3.09 -10.16
C TYR A 22 -19.47 -3.29 -9.82
N LEU A 23 -19.97 -2.69 -8.73
CA LEU A 23 -21.38 -2.76 -8.36
C LEU A 23 -22.26 -1.96 -9.35
N ALA A 24 -21.85 -0.76 -9.72
CA ALA A 24 -22.53 0.05 -10.73
C ALA A 24 -22.56 -0.65 -12.10
N ARG A 25 -21.43 -1.25 -12.51
CA ARG A 25 -21.33 -2.06 -13.73
C ARG A 25 -22.27 -3.28 -13.71
N ALA A 26 -22.57 -3.82 -12.53
CA ALA A 26 -23.56 -4.87 -12.34
C ALA A 26 -25.03 -4.37 -12.26
N GLY A 27 -25.27 -3.09 -12.51
CA GLY A 27 -26.59 -2.46 -12.55
C GLY A 27 -27.16 -2.08 -11.19
N LEU A 28 -26.33 -1.90 -10.14
CA LEU A 28 -26.78 -1.39 -8.85
C LEU A 28 -26.69 0.14 -8.84
N LYS A 29 -27.74 0.82 -8.36
CA LYS A 29 -27.67 2.26 -8.02
C LYS A 29 -26.72 2.40 -6.84
N THR A 30 -25.48 2.85 -7.10
CA THR A 30 -24.38 2.83 -6.11
C THR A 30 -23.91 4.24 -5.81
N LEU A 31 -23.73 4.55 -4.52
CA LEU A 31 -23.22 5.81 -3.99
C LEU A 31 -21.87 5.58 -3.30
N VAL A 32 -20.85 6.39 -3.63
CA VAL A 32 -19.61 6.53 -2.87
C VAL A 32 -19.65 7.83 -2.09
N LEU A 33 -19.35 7.76 -0.79
CA LEU A 33 -19.27 8.91 0.12
C LEU A 33 -17.82 9.09 0.56
N GLU A 34 -17.24 10.25 0.28
CA GLU A 34 -15.89 10.63 0.65
C GLU A 34 -15.92 11.85 1.57
N ARG A 35 -15.19 11.81 2.69
CA ARG A 35 -15.17 12.92 3.66
C ARG A 35 -14.40 14.14 3.17
N ARG A 36 -13.38 13.93 2.30
CA ARG A 36 -12.58 15.00 1.73
C ARG A 36 -13.27 15.59 0.50
N GLU A 37 -12.82 16.76 0.09
CA GLU A 37 -13.21 17.43 -1.16
C GLU A 37 -12.77 16.69 -2.43
N VAL A 38 -11.81 15.73 -2.29
CA VAL A 38 -11.18 15.00 -3.39
C VAL A 38 -11.27 13.49 -3.20
N LEU A 39 -11.59 12.77 -4.27
CA LEU A 39 -11.54 11.31 -4.32
C LEU A 39 -10.08 10.82 -4.42
N GLY A 40 -9.81 9.65 -3.84
CA GLY A 40 -8.53 8.97 -4.06
C GLY A 40 -7.92 8.35 -2.81
N GLY A 41 -8.23 8.85 -1.62
CA GLY A 41 -7.64 8.37 -0.38
C GLY A 41 -6.11 8.49 -0.42
N ALA A 42 -5.39 7.36 -0.23
CA ALA A 42 -3.92 7.35 -0.32
C ALA A 42 -3.38 7.40 -1.77
N ALA A 43 -4.23 7.22 -2.78
CA ALA A 43 -3.86 7.38 -4.20
C ALA A 43 -4.46 8.69 -4.75
N VAL A 44 -3.93 9.81 -4.31
CA VAL A 44 -4.36 11.17 -4.66
C VAL A 44 -3.19 12.00 -5.17
N THR A 45 -3.47 12.90 -6.10
CA THR A 45 -2.54 13.93 -6.57
C THR A 45 -3.10 15.30 -6.17
N GLU A 46 -2.29 16.11 -5.48
CA GLU A 46 -2.70 17.44 -5.01
C GLU A 46 -1.61 18.47 -5.35
N GLU A 47 -2.04 19.70 -5.63
CA GLU A 47 -1.16 20.84 -5.74
C GLU A 47 -0.93 21.41 -4.33
N VAL A 48 0.25 21.14 -3.76
CA VAL A 48 0.62 21.51 -2.38
C VAL A 48 1.52 22.74 -2.35
N VAL A 49 2.41 22.84 -3.34
CA VAL A 49 3.21 24.02 -3.62
C VAL A 49 2.70 24.60 -4.93
N PRO A 50 2.42 25.91 -5.05
CA PRO A 50 1.84 26.49 -6.25
C PRO A 50 2.58 26.09 -7.53
N GLY A 51 1.85 25.53 -8.49
CA GLY A 51 2.36 25.01 -9.77
C GLY A 51 2.95 23.59 -9.71
N PHE A 52 3.05 22.97 -8.52
CA PHE A 52 3.62 21.64 -8.36
C PHE A 52 2.58 20.64 -7.85
N LYS A 53 2.39 19.55 -8.58
CA LYS A 53 1.47 18.47 -8.24
C LYS A 53 2.22 17.27 -7.68
N PHE A 54 1.77 16.78 -6.53
CA PHE A 54 2.41 15.67 -5.83
C PHE A 54 1.48 14.47 -5.72
N SER A 55 2.03 13.30 -5.90
CA SER A 55 1.47 12.07 -5.36
C SER A 55 1.66 12.09 -3.84
N VAL A 56 0.64 12.57 -3.11
CA VAL A 56 0.79 13.02 -1.71
C VAL A 56 1.20 11.88 -0.77
N PHE A 57 0.67 10.67 -0.98
CA PHE A 57 0.95 9.50 -0.13
C PHE A 57 1.63 8.39 -0.92
N SER A 58 0.85 7.56 -1.65
CA SER A 58 1.43 6.59 -2.58
C SER A 58 2.08 7.31 -3.76
N TYR A 59 3.21 6.84 -4.25
CA TYR A 59 4.06 7.61 -5.17
C TYR A 59 4.63 6.78 -6.33
N LEU A 60 4.57 5.45 -6.23
CA LEU A 60 4.95 4.49 -7.27
C LEU A 60 3.82 3.50 -7.50
N MET A 61 3.66 3.07 -8.74
CA MET A 61 2.67 2.09 -9.15
C MET A 61 3.36 0.78 -9.54
N SER A 62 2.91 -0.32 -8.93
CA SER A 62 3.29 -1.68 -9.27
C SER A 62 2.11 -2.65 -9.08
N LEU A 63 1.32 -2.46 -8.02
CA LEU A 63 0.37 -3.45 -7.50
C LEU A 63 -1.04 -3.38 -8.12
N LEU A 64 -1.36 -2.38 -8.96
CA LEU A 64 -2.70 -2.29 -9.56
C LEU A 64 -2.96 -3.51 -10.45
N HIS A 65 -3.95 -4.29 -10.03
CA HIS A 65 -4.15 -5.62 -10.61
C HIS A 65 -4.59 -5.53 -12.09
N PRO A 66 -3.98 -6.29 -13.02
CA PRO A 66 -4.30 -6.24 -14.45
C PRO A 66 -5.77 -6.45 -14.77
N ARG A 67 -6.47 -7.29 -13.99
CA ARG A 67 -7.92 -7.49 -14.12
C ARG A 67 -8.71 -6.21 -13.85
N VAL A 68 -8.34 -5.44 -12.83
CA VAL A 68 -9.01 -4.16 -12.52
C VAL A 68 -8.80 -3.16 -13.65
N ILE A 69 -7.56 -3.09 -14.18
CA ILE A 69 -7.23 -2.23 -15.33
C ILE A 69 -8.09 -2.61 -16.55
N ALA A 70 -8.13 -3.89 -16.88
CA ALA A 70 -8.85 -4.39 -18.06
C ALA A 70 -10.37 -4.31 -17.90
N ASP A 71 -10.92 -4.81 -16.79
CA ASP A 71 -12.36 -4.85 -16.57
C ASP A 71 -12.99 -3.45 -16.50
N LEU A 72 -12.27 -2.48 -15.92
CA LEU A 72 -12.72 -1.09 -15.81
C LEU A 72 -12.21 -0.20 -16.95
N GLU A 73 -11.52 -0.75 -17.94
CA GLU A 73 -11.02 -0.07 -19.15
C GLU A 73 -10.23 1.22 -18.80
N LEU A 74 -9.38 1.18 -17.76
CA LEU A 74 -8.78 2.38 -17.17
C LEU A 74 -7.96 3.22 -18.15
N THR A 75 -7.35 2.59 -19.15
CA THR A 75 -6.60 3.30 -20.20
C THR A 75 -7.47 4.23 -21.04
N LYS A 76 -8.75 3.89 -21.24
CA LYS A 76 -9.74 4.75 -21.89
C LYS A 76 -9.95 6.06 -21.12
N TYR A 77 -9.75 6.05 -19.81
CA TYR A 77 -9.96 7.19 -18.91
C TYR A 77 -8.65 7.87 -18.50
N GLY A 78 -7.60 7.70 -19.30
CA GLY A 78 -6.35 8.42 -19.12
C GLY A 78 -5.32 7.74 -18.19
N TYR A 79 -5.60 6.54 -17.69
CA TYR A 79 -4.59 5.78 -16.96
C TYR A 79 -3.41 5.41 -17.88
N LYS A 80 -2.25 5.96 -17.58
CA LYS A 80 -1.01 5.71 -18.33
C LYS A 80 0.16 5.61 -17.36
N VAL A 81 0.96 4.56 -17.49
CA VAL A 81 2.18 4.38 -16.71
C VAL A 81 3.38 4.81 -17.53
N LEU A 82 4.25 5.58 -16.89
CA LEU A 82 5.57 5.99 -17.38
C LEU A 82 6.62 5.13 -16.67
N PRO A 83 7.65 4.65 -17.37
CA PRO A 83 8.65 3.79 -16.75
C PRO A 83 9.47 4.56 -15.70
N ALA A 84 9.71 3.94 -14.54
CA ALA A 84 10.81 4.32 -13.67
C ALA A 84 12.12 3.73 -14.24
N THR A 85 13.25 4.29 -13.85
CA THR A 85 14.56 3.67 -14.11
C THR A 85 14.74 2.44 -13.21
N ASP A 86 15.76 1.64 -13.50
CA ASP A 86 16.28 0.68 -12.55
C ASP A 86 16.58 1.38 -11.22
N MET A 87 16.43 0.66 -10.09
CA MET A 87 16.68 1.24 -8.78
C MET A 87 18.17 1.54 -8.61
N PHE A 88 18.47 2.77 -8.23
CA PHE A 88 19.80 3.25 -7.92
C PHE A 88 19.96 3.35 -6.41
N ALA A 89 20.88 2.59 -5.84
CA ALA A 89 21.21 2.62 -4.41
C ALA A 89 22.63 3.17 -4.22
N PRO A 90 22.79 4.49 -3.94
CA PRO A 90 24.10 5.06 -3.64
C PRO A 90 24.60 4.53 -2.31
N LEU A 91 25.90 4.24 -2.25
CA LEU A 91 26.60 3.78 -1.06
C LEU A 91 27.52 4.89 -0.52
N PRO A 92 27.96 4.81 0.73
CA PRO A 92 29.01 5.67 1.26
C PRO A 92 30.27 5.66 0.37
N GLY A 93 30.86 6.83 0.16
CA GLY A 93 31.86 7.02 -0.90
C GLY A 93 31.19 7.31 -2.23
N ASP A 94 31.80 7.03 -3.32
CA ASP A 94 31.27 7.30 -4.66
C ASP A 94 30.88 6.00 -5.39
N ASP A 95 30.39 5.01 -4.66
CA ASP A 95 29.95 3.74 -5.19
C ASP A 95 28.41 3.59 -5.11
N HIS A 96 27.88 2.60 -5.85
CA HIS A 96 26.43 2.36 -5.93
C HIS A 96 26.11 0.91 -6.32
N ILE A 97 24.89 0.49 -6.02
CA ILE A 97 24.29 -0.72 -6.57
C ILE A 97 23.16 -0.33 -7.53
N ILE A 98 23.10 -1.00 -8.68
CA ILE A 98 21.94 -0.99 -9.58
C ILE A 98 21.17 -2.29 -9.34
N PHE A 99 19.88 -2.15 -9.06
CA PHE A 99 18.97 -3.29 -8.98
C PHE A 99 17.91 -3.14 -10.08
N ALA A 100 17.98 -4.02 -11.07
CA ALA A 100 17.22 -3.95 -12.30
C ALA A 100 16.30 -5.16 -12.49
N ASP A 101 15.24 -4.99 -13.28
CA ASP A 101 14.42 -6.11 -13.76
C ASP A 101 15.24 -7.04 -14.69
N ASP A 102 16.24 -6.50 -15.36
CA ASP A 102 17.23 -7.28 -16.13
C ASP A 102 18.22 -7.95 -15.17
N ILE A 103 18.12 -9.28 -15.08
CA ILE A 103 18.97 -10.13 -14.23
C ILE A 103 20.46 -9.90 -14.53
N ALA A 104 20.86 -9.77 -15.79
CA ALA A 104 22.26 -9.59 -16.16
C ALA A 104 22.82 -8.25 -15.67
N LYS A 105 22.04 -7.18 -15.71
CA LYS A 105 22.42 -5.87 -15.13
C LYS A 105 22.61 -5.96 -13.63
N THR A 106 21.68 -6.59 -12.92
CA THR A 106 21.78 -6.79 -11.47
C THR A 106 23.01 -7.63 -11.11
N GLN A 107 23.27 -8.73 -11.85
CA GLN A 107 24.47 -9.55 -11.65
C GLN A 107 25.76 -8.75 -11.89
N ALA A 108 25.81 -7.95 -12.95
CA ALA A 108 26.96 -7.10 -13.24
C ALA A 108 27.22 -6.08 -12.11
N SER A 109 26.15 -5.50 -11.54
CA SER A 109 26.25 -4.60 -10.39
C SER A 109 26.73 -5.33 -9.14
N PHE A 110 26.15 -6.50 -8.80
CA PHE A 110 26.51 -7.28 -7.63
C PHE A 110 27.94 -7.83 -7.70
N SER A 111 28.44 -8.21 -8.89
CA SER A 111 29.78 -8.77 -9.08
C SER A 111 30.91 -7.81 -8.66
N ARG A 112 30.64 -6.52 -8.59
CA ARG A 112 31.58 -5.49 -8.09
C ARG A 112 31.82 -5.64 -6.58
N PHE A 113 30.87 -6.26 -5.85
CA PHE A 113 30.91 -6.44 -4.41
C PHE A 113 31.16 -7.90 -4.00
N SER A 114 30.55 -8.86 -4.72
CA SER A 114 30.73 -10.29 -4.51
C SER A 114 30.40 -11.08 -5.78
N ALA A 115 31.41 -11.78 -6.30
CA ALA A 115 31.21 -12.68 -7.44
C ALA A 115 30.28 -13.85 -7.08
N LYS A 116 30.30 -14.29 -5.81
CA LYS A 116 29.45 -15.36 -5.30
C LYS A 116 27.99 -14.92 -5.27
N ASP A 117 27.69 -13.73 -4.72
CA ASP A 117 26.33 -13.17 -4.64
C ASP A 117 25.77 -12.92 -6.05
N ALA A 118 26.59 -12.41 -6.97
CA ALA A 118 26.19 -12.23 -8.37
C ALA A 118 25.85 -13.57 -9.06
N ALA A 119 26.64 -14.62 -8.81
CA ALA A 119 26.41 -15.94 -9.41
C ALA A 119 25.12 -16.61 -8.89
N ILE A 120 24.76 -16.41 -7.62
CA ILE A 120 23.57 -17.04 -7.00
C ILE A 120 22.27 -16.26 -7.28
N TYR A 121 22.36 -14.96 -7.62
CA TYR A 121 21.19 -14.07 -7.76
C TYR A 121 20.10 -14.62 -8.70
N PRO A 122 20.37 -15.18 -9.91
CA PRO A 122 19.33 -15.73 -10.77
C PRO A 122 18.54 -16.88 -10.14
N GLN A 123 19.19 -17.67 -9.28
CA GLN A 123 18.52 -18.77 -8.57
C GLN A 123 17.62 -18.22 -7.48
N PHE A 124 18.08 -17.21 -6.76
CA PHE A 124 17.28 -16.48 -5.75
C PHE A 124 16.05 -15.86 -6.39
N ASP A 125 16.22 -15.12 -7.49
CA ASP A 125 15.11 -14.48 -8.20
C ASP A 125 14.06 -15.50 -8.64
N ALA A 126 14.49 -16.58 -9.31
CA ALA A 126 13.58 -17.65 -9.73
C ALA A 126 12.85 -18.30 -8.53
N TYR A 127 13.52 -18.47 -7.40
CA TYR A 127 12.95 -19.02 -6.19
C TYR A 127 11.88 -18.10 -5.58
N LEU A 128 12.18 -16.79 -5.50
CA LEU A 128 11.25 -15.77 -5.00
C LEU A 128 10.04 -15.63 -5.95
N MET A 129 10.29 -15.54 -7.26
CA MET A 129 9.24 -15.41 -8.28
C MET A 129 8.29 -16.61 -8.33
N ASP A 130 8.77 -17.81 -8.03
CA ASP A 130 7.90 -18.99 -7.90
C ASP A 130 6.91 -18.85 -6.72
N SER A 131 7.36 -18.29 -5.60
CA SER A 131 6.50 -17.98 -4.44
C SER A 131 5.50 -16.86 -4.75
N VAL A 132 5.97 -15.82 -5.42
CA VAL A 132 5.15 -14.69 -5.92
C VAL A 132 4.02 -15.19 -6.82
N LYS A 133 4.28 -16.11 -7.76
CA LYS A 133 3.24 -16.70 -8.64
C LYS A 133 2.12 -17.39 -7.87
N ILE A 134 2.43 -18.02 -6.74
CA ILE A 134 1.42 -18.64 -5.88
C ILE A 134 0.61 -17.55 -5.17
N MET A 135 1.29 -16.58 -4.57
CA MET A 135 0.63 -15.50 -3.83
C MET A 135 -0.27 -14.65 -4.73
N ARG A 136 0.15 -14.32 -5.97
CA ARG A 136 -0.70 -13.61 -6.93
C ARG A 136 -2.04 -14.30 -7.19
N ARG A 137 -2.06 -15.64 -7.25
CA ARG A 137 -3.32 -16.41 -7.38
C ARG A 137 -4.18 -16.28 -6.14
N LEU A 138 -3.56 -16.22 -4.96
CA LEU A 138 -4.27 -16.07 -3.69
C LEU A 138 -4.89 -14.68 -3.50
N LEU A 139 -4.35 -13.63 -4.14
CA LEU A 139 -4.89 -12.29 -4.04
C LEU A 139 -6.38 -12.21 -4.41
N LEU A 140 -6.80 -12.94 -5.45
CA LEU A 140 -8.18 -12.95 -5.94
C LEU A 140 -9.09 -13.98 -5.25
N GLU A 141 -8.57 -14.77 -4.31
CA GLU A 141 -9.38 -15.72 -3.56
C GLU A 141 -10.15 -15.02 -2.43
N THR A 142 -11.24 -15.61 -2.03
CA THR A 142 -11.87 -15.31 -0.74
C THR A 142 -11.27 -16.27 0.27
N PRO A 143 -10.57 -15.79 1.32
CA PRO A 143 -9.99 -16.67 2.32
C PRO A 143 -11.07 -17.56 2.96
N PRO A 144 -10.90 -18.89 3.00
CA PRO A 144 -11.81 -19.74 3.73
C PRO A 144 -11.58 -19.59 5.24
N ASP A 145 -12.59 -19.90 6.03
CA ASP A 145 -12.42 -20.02 7.48
C ASP A 145 -11.82 -21.41 7.83
N PRO A 146 -10.56 -21.49 8.26
CA PRO A 146 -9.91 -22.77 8.54
C PRO A 146 -10.45 -23.46 9.79
N SER A 147 -11.21 -22.77 10.65
CA SER A 147 -11.81 -23.38 11.86
C SER A 147 -12.97 -24.31 11.53
N CYS A 148 -13.50 -24.27 10.30
CA CYS A 148 -14.57 -25.15 9.83
C CYS A 148 -15.78 -25.23 10.79
N ARG A 149 -16.20 -24.11 11.37
CA ARG A 149 -17.28 -24.03 12.38
C ARG A 149 -18.63 -24.55 11.87
N ASP A 150 -18.85 -24.52 10.57
CA ASP A 150 -20.07 -25.02 9.92
C ASP A 150 -19.76 -25.81 8.64
N TRP A 151 -20.78 -26.49 8.11
CA TRP A 151 -20.65 -27.29 6.90
C TRP A 151 -20.28 -26.47 5.65
N LYS A 152 -20.60 -25.18 5.62
CA LYS A 152 -20.25 -24.29 4.52
C LYS A 152 -18.76 -23.98 4.56
N SER A 153 -18.23 -23.55 5.71
CA SER A 153 -16.81 -23.24 5.88
C SER A 153 -15.93 -24.47 5.67
N PHE A 154 -16.38 -25.65 6.14
CA PHE A 154 -15.70 -26.92 5.86
C PHE A 154 -15.59 -27.19 4.35
N LYS A 155 -16.69 -27.07 3.59
CA LYS A 155 -16.68 -27.27 2.14
C LYS A 155 -15.77 -26.25 1.42
N GLU A 156 -15.82 -25.00 1.82
CA GLU A 156 -15.01 -23.93 1.23
C GLU A 156 -13.52 -24.19 1.50
N THR A 157 -13.17 -24.58 2.72
CA THR A 157 -11.80 -24.96 3.10
C THR A 157 -11.33 -26.21 2.35
N ALA A 158 -12.12 -27.26 2.29
CA ALA A 158 -11.78 -28.48 1.56
C ALA A 158 -11.57 -28.20 0.06
N LYS A 159 -12.43 -27.39 -0.55
CA LYS A 159 -12.30 -26.95 -1.95
C LYS A 159 -11.02 -26.14 -2.17
N PHE A 160 -10.70 -25.25 -1.25
CA PHE A 160 -9.48 -24.43 -1.30
C PHE A 160 -8.23 -25.33 -1.20
N LEU A 161 -8.16 -26.22 -0.23
CA LEU A 161 -7.06 -27.16 -0.06
C LEU A 161 -6.89 -28.06 -1.30
N TRP A 162 -7.99 -28.56 -1.85
CA TRP A 162 -7.95 -29.36 -3.08
C TRP A 162 -7.45 -28.57 -4.28
N LYS A 163 -7.87 -27.29 -4.43
CA LYS A 163 -7.41 -26.40 -5.50
C LYS A 163 -5.90 -26.17 -5.44
N TYR A 164 -5.36 -26.01 -4.23
CA TYR A 164 -3.95 -25.72 -3.99
C TYR A 164 -3.10 -26.93 -3.61
N ARG A 165 -3.63 -28.15 -3.71
CA ARG A 165 -2.91 -29.40 -3.34
C ARG A 165 -1.58 -29.62 -4.06
N ARG A 166 -1.38 -28.99 -5.23
CA ARG A 166 -0.13 -29.10 -6.00
C ARG A 166 0.97 -28.11 -5.55
N VAL A 167 0.67 -27.27 -4.58
CA VAL A 167 1.65 -26.35 -4.00
C VAL A 167 2.62 -27.08 -3.05
N ASN A 168 2.31 -28.31 -2.64
CA ASN A 168 2.91 -29.10 -1.56
C ASN A 168 4.40 -28.85 -1.30
N ASN A 169 5.29 -29.08 -2.28
CA ASN A 169 6.74 -28.91 -2.10
C ASN A 169 7.17 -27.43 -2.00
N LYS A 170 6.30 -26.49 -2.37
CA LYS A 170 6.54 -25.04 -2.28
C LYS A 170 5.97 -24.44 -0.99
N LEU A 171 5.24 -25.25 -0.21
CA LEU A 171 4.64 -24.77 1.04
C LEU A 171 5.69 -24.33 2.05
N PHE A 172 6.77 -25.11 2.19
CA PHE A 172 7.87 -24.77 3.11
C PHE A 172 8.51 -23.41 2.73
N ARG A 173 8.71 -23.14 1.44
CA ARG A 173 9.21 -21.84 0.97
C ARG A 173 8.29 -20.66 1.35
N LEU A 174 6.97 -20.89 1.31
CA LEU A 174 6.01 -19.87 1.76
C LEU A 174 6.04 -19.69 3.28
N ILE A 175 6.23 -20.77 4.03
CA ILE A 175 6.39 -20.72 5.49
C ILE A 175 7.64 -19.92 5.85
N ASP A 176 8.78 -20.18 5.20
CA ASP A 176 10.03 -19.44 5.41
C ASP A 176 9.82 -17.94 5.16
N LEU A 177 9.27 -17.57 3.98
CA LEU A 177 8.94 -16.19 3.66
C LEU A 177 7.98 -15.52 4.65
N MET A 178 7.04 -16.27 5.22
CA MET A 178 6.06 -15.73 6.17
C MET A 178 6.57 -15.62 7.59
N THR A 179 7.61 -16.38 7.97
CA THR A 179 8.05 -16.50 9.37
C THR A 179 9.46 -16.01 9.63
N MET A 180 10.37 -16.12 8.65
CA MET A 180 11.75 -15.67 8.80
C MET A 180 11.86 -14.15 8.82
N SER A 181 12.95 -13.67 9.43
CA SER A 181 13.37 -12.29 9.22
C SER A 181 13.90 -12.09 7.79
N ALA A 182 13.87 -10.87 7.29
CA ALA A 182 14.45 -10.54 5.99
C ALA A 182 15.97 -10.82 5.97
N ASP A 183 16.68 -10.49 7.07
CA ASP A 183 18.11 -10.72 7.15
C ASP A 183 18.45 -12.21 7.15
N ASP A 184 17.78 -13.05 7.95
CA ASP A 184 18.00 -14.50 7.94
C ASP A 184 17.70 -15.11 6.58
N TYR A 185 16.53 -14.77 6.00
CA TYR A 185 16.13 -15.27 4.68
C TYR A 185 17.13 -14.90 3.58
N LEU A 186 17.61 -13.64 3.56
CA LEU A 186 18.57 -13.18 2.56
C LEU A 186 19.99 -13.72 2.85
N SER A 187 20.33 -14.01 4.10
CA SER A 187 21.64 -14.58 4.50
C SER A 187 21.83 -16.03 4.06
N GLU A 188 20.76 -16.76 3.76
CA GLU A 188 20.84 -18.08 3.11
C GLU A 188 21.38 -17.98 1.66
N TRP A 189 21.27 -16.81 1.03
CA TRP A 189 21.62 -16.57 -0.37
C TRP A 189 22.84 -15.69 -0.55
N PHE A 190 22.97 -14.61 0.23
CA PHE A 190 23.92 -13.53 0.03
C PHE A 190 24.80 -13.31 1.25
N GLU A 191 26.09 -12.99 0.98
CA GLU A 191 27.05 -12.70 2.05
C GLU A 191 27.25 -11.19 2.29
N ARG A 192 27.02 -10.34 1.26
CA ARG A 192 27.26 -8.89 1.36
C ARG A 192 26.07 -8.15 1.94
N SER A 193 26.32 -7.37 3.00
CA SER A 193 25.28 -6.57 3.68
C SER A 193 24.65 -5.54 2.76
N GLU A 194 25.43 -4.94 1.87
CA GLU A 194 24.97 -3.94 0.90
C GLU A 194 24.00 -4.55 -0.12
N ILE A 195 24.27 -5.76 -0.60
CA ILE A 195 23.39 -6.50 -1.52
C ILE A 195 22.11 -6.91 -0.81
N LYS A 196 22.23 -7.44 0.41
CA LYS A 196 21.04 -7.77 1.22
C LYS A 196 20.18 -6.56 1.49
N ALA A 197 20.77 -5.38 1.78
CA ALA A 197 20.04 -4.16 2.09
C ALA A 197 19.16 -3.67 0.93
N VAL A 198 19.63 -3.77 -0.32
CA VAL A 198 18.87 -3.42 -1.53
C VAL A 198 17.58 -4.25 -1.68
N LEU A 199 17.54 -5.45 -1.16
CA LEU A 199 16.34 -6.31 -1.13
C LEU A 199 15.54 -6.12 0.16
N ALA A 200 16.23 -5.97 1.28
CA ALA A 200 15.62 -5.90 2.61
C ALA A 200 14.91 -4.58 2.91
N TYR A 201 15.19 -3.48 2.19
CA TYR A 201 14.54 -2.21 2.52
C TYR A 201 13.02 -2.26 2.41
N TYR A 202 12.48 -3.15 1.58
CA TYR A 202 11.04 -3.40 1.52
C TYR A 202 10.47 -3.92 2.84
N SER A 203 11.28 -4.61 3.65
CA SER A 203 10.84 -5.35 4.84
C SER A 203 10.18 -4.49 5.93
N GLY A 204 10.49 -3.20 5.98
CA GLY A 204 9.90 -2.23 6.90
C GLY A 204 8.70 -1.46 6.33
N ILE A 205 8.27 -1.71 5.08
CA ILE A 205 7.21 -0.93 4.44
C ILE A 205 5.83 -1.55 4.74
N GLY A 206 5.00 -0.85 5.51
CA GLY A 206 3.67 -1.34 5.87
C GLY A 206 3.64 -2.33 7.04
N THR A 207 4.72 -2.36 7.81
CA THR A 207 4.82 -3.05 9.10
C THR A 207 5.74 -2.28 10.03
N PHE A 208 5.54 -2.38 11.34
CA PHE A 208 6.44 -1.82 12.33
C PHE A 208 7.50 -2.86 12.69
N ALA A 209 8.43 -3.09 11.78
CA ALA A 209 9.46 -4.11 11.90
C ALA A 209 10.76 -3.67 11.21
N GLY A 210 11.88 -4.12 11.71
CA GLY A 210 13.18 -4.02 11.04
C GLY A 210 13.49 -5.27 10.22
N PRO A 211 14.59 -5.29 9.46
CA PRO A 211 14.97 -6.44 8.64
C PRO A 211 15.33 -7.69 9.47
N LYS A 212 15.64 -7.55 10.75
CA LYS A 212 15.90 -8.69 11.67
C LYS A 212 14.66 -9.14 12.45
N SER A 213 13.50 -8.51 12.22
CA SER A 213 12.25 -8.91 12.87
C SER A 213 11.63 -10.14 12.20
N PRO A 214 11.13 -11.14 12.95
CA PRO A 214 10.41 -12.28 12.39
C PRO A 214 9.24 -11.87 11.49
N GLY A 215 9.03 -12.57 10.37
CA GLY A 215 7.96 -12.29 9.41
C GLY A 215 8.25 -11.15 8.44
N SER A 216 9.37 -10.43 8.58
CA SER A 216 9.71 -9.32 7.70
C SER A 216 10.09 -9.75 6.28
N ALA A 217 10.49 -11.00 6.05
CA ALA A 217 10.74 -11.54 4.72
C ALA A 217 9.48 -11.57 3.83
N TYR A 218 8.28 -11.76 4.40
CA TYR A 218 7.02 -11.68 3.66
C TYR A 218 6.85 -10.32 2.96
N VAL A 219 7.27 -9.25 3.60
CA VAL A 219 7.07 -7.90 3.08
C VAL A 219 7.92 -7.65 1.83
N ILE A 220 9.09 -8.30 1.71
CA ILE A 220 9.88 -8.31 0.46
C ILE A 220 9.04 -8.91 -0.66
N MET A 221 8.48 -10.11 -0.45
CA MET A 221 7.64 -10.77 -1.45
C MET A 221 6.41 -9.92 -1.82
N HIS A 222 5.76 -9.27 -0.84
CA HIS A 222 4.61 -8.40 -1.07
C HIS A 222 4.92 -7.29 -2.08
N HIS A 223 6.09 -6.66 -1.98
CA HIS A 223 6.46 -5.53 -2.83
C HIS A 223 6.87 -5.95 -4.26
N VAL A 224 7.30 -7.21 -4.47
CA VAL A 224 7.62 -7.72 -5.80
C VAL A 224 6.46 -8.50 -6.45
N MET A 225 5.25 -8.47 -5.86
CA MET A 225 4.05 -9.09 -6.45
C MET A 225 3.44 -8.31 -7.61
N GLY A 226 3.87 -7.10 -7.90
CA GLY A 226 3.35 -6.29 -9.01
C GLY A 226 3.54 -6.96 -10.37
N GLU A 227 2.67 -6.62 -11.33
CA GLU A 227 2.67 -7.19 -12.69
C GLU A 227 2.74 -6.09 -13.77
N HIS A 228 3.15 -4.88 -13.39
CA HIS A 228 3.32 -3.82 -14.36
C HIS A 228 4.64 -4.02 -15.14
N ALA A 229 4.59 -3.96 -16.47
CA ALA A 229 5.76 -4.13 -17.36
C ALA A 229 6.56 -5.44 -17.15
N GLY A 230 5.92 -6.48 -16.60
CA GLY A 230 6.55 -7.73 -16.20
C GLY A 230 6.45 -7.96 -14.69
N ALA A 231 7.07 -9.03 -14.22
CA ALA A 231 7.01 -9.37 -12.80
C ALA A 231 7.86 -8.41 -11.96
N GLY A 232 7.22 -7.61 -11.10
CA GLY A 232 7.90 -6.74 -10.14
C GLY A 232 8.20 -5.31 -10.60
N GLY A 233 7.97 -4.96 -11.87
CA GLY A 233 8.29 -3.63 -12.41
C GLY A 233 7.53 -2.49 -11.73
N TRP A 234 8.23 -1.37 -11.52
CA TRP A 234 7.70 -0.14 -10.94
C TRP A 234 7.60 0.97 -11.97
N GLY A 235 6.62 1.86 -11.82
CA GLY A 235 6.43 2.99 -12.72
C GLY A 235 5.75 4.17 -12.06
N PHE A 236 5.75 5.30 -12.77
CA PHE A 236 5.01 6.49 -12.41
C PHE A 236 3.69 6.54 -13.18
N VAL A 237 2.65 7.04 -12.56
CA VAL A 237 1.38 7.30 -13.25
C VAL A 237 1.42 8.72 -13.79
N ARG A 238 1.17 8.92 -15.08
CA ARG A 238 1.11 10.26 -15.68
C ARG A 238 0.05 11.11 -14.99
N GLY A 239 0.42 12.30 -14.54
CA GLY A 239 -0.42 13.18 -13.71
C GLY A 239 -0.46 12.78 -12.25
N GLY A 240 0.39 11.84 -11.81
CA GLY A 240 0.50 11.33 -10.44
C GLY A 240 -0.49 10.22 -10.11
N MET A 241 -0.37 9.66 -8.91
CA MET A 241 -1.15 8.49 -8.46
C MET A 241 -2.67 8.73 -8.43
N GLY A 242 -3.11 9.98 -8.31
CA GLY A 242 -4.52 10.36 -8.37
C GLY A 242 -5.18 10.01 -9.72
N ALA A 243 -4.43 9.95 -10.81
CA ALA A 243 -4.98 9.57 -12.11
C ALA A 243 -5.57 8.14 -12.11
N ILE A 244 -5.05 7.23 -11.27
CA ILE A 244 -5.63 5.88 -11.07
C ILE A 244 -7.06 6.00 -10.57
N THR A 245 -7.25 6.72 -9.49
CA THR A 245 -8.55 6.83 -8.81
C THR A 245 -9.56 7.64 -9.61
N GLN A 246 -9.10 8.66 -10.34
CA GLN A 246 -9.95 9.40 -11.27
C GLN A 246 -10.40 8.51 -12.44
N ALA A 247 -9.51 7.68 -13.00
CA ALA A 247 -9.87 6.73 -14.05
C ALA A 247 -10.91 5.69 -13.56
N ILE A 248 -10.73 5.14 -12.33
CA ILE A 248 -11.70 4.22 -11.73
C ILE A 248 -13.05 4.90 -11.51
N ALA A 249 -13.05 6.13 -10.94
CA ALA A 249 -14.26 6.90 -10.71
C ALA A 249 -14.99 7.21 -12.02
N GLN A 250 -14.27 7.61 -13.07
CA GLN A 250 -14.86 7.91 -14.37
C GLN A 250 -15.47 6.67 -15.04
N SER A 251 -14.74 5.54 -15.00
CA SER A 251 -15.27 4.25 -15.46
C SER A 251 -16.57 3.86 -14.73
N GLY A 252 -16.61 4.08 -13.41
CA GLY A 252 -17.80 3.83 -12.61
C GLY A 252 -18.96 4.78 -12.96
N ARG A 253 -18.69 6.08 -13.13
CA ARG A 253 -19.68 7.11 -13.47
C ARG A 253 -20.37 6.82 -14.80
N GLU A 254 -19.67 6.33 -15.81
CA GLU A 254 -20.28 5.89 -17.08
C GLU A 254 -21.27 4.73 -16.90
N LYS A 255 -21.19 4.02 -15.79
CA LYS A 255 -22.11 2.92 -15.41
C LYS A 255 -23.11 3.32 -14.31
N GLY A 256 -23.23 4.64 -14.01
CA GLY A 256 -24.18 5.16 -13.05
C GLY A 256 -23.69 5.22 -11.61
N LEU A 257 -22.37 5.10 -11.36
CA LEU A 257 -21.79 5.36 -10.04
C LEU A 257 -21.94 6.83 -9.67
N VAL A 258 -22.52 7.10 -8.51
CA VAL A 258 -22.57 8.44 -7.93
C VAL A 258 -21.46 8.57 -6.89
N CYS A 259 -20.65 9.64 -6.98
CA CYS A 259 -19.63 9.94 -5.98
C CYS A 259 -19.91 11.34 -5.40
N LYS A 260 -20.03 11.42 -4.08
CA LYS A 260 -20.18 12.68 -3.34
C LYS A 260 -18.97 12.87 -2.43
N THR A 261 -18.36 14.04 -2.50
CA THR A 261 -17.28 14.53 -1.63
C THR A 261 -17.84 15.39 -0.51
N ASP A 262 -17.01 15.80 0.45
CA ASP A 262 -17.42 16.56 1.64
C ASP A 262 -18.56 15.89 2.42
N CYS A 263 -18.56 14.55 2.41
CA CYS A 263 -19.60 13.69 2.97
C CYS A 263 -18.99 12.74 4.03
N GLU A 264 -18.72 13.28 5.22
CA GLU A 264 -18.17 12.47 6.31
C GLU A 264 -19.25 11.59 6.94
N VAL A 265 -19.08 10.27 6.85
CA VAL A 265 -19.96 9.30 7.51
C VAL A 265 -19.66 9.27 9.00
N ALA A 266 -20.69 9.49 9.83
CA ALA A 266 -20.62 9.42 11.29
C ALA A 266 -21.07 8.05 11.83
N ALA A 267 -22.08 7.43 11.21
CA ALA A 267 -22.61 6.14 11.65
C ALA A 267 -23.10 5.26 10.52
N ILE A 268 -23.02 3.94 10.72
CA ILE A 268 -23.66 2.92 9.89
C ILE A 268 -24.96 2.51 10.57
N GLU A 269 -26.07 2.71 9.89
CA GLU A 269 -27.39 2.38 10.40
C GLU A 269 -27.70 0.88 10.22
N SER A 270 -28.28 0.28 11.24
CA SER A 270 -28.70 -1.12 11.19
C SER A 270 -29.98 -1.36 11.97
N SER A 271 -30.84 -2.22 11.44
CA SER A 271 -32.09 -2.65 12.09
C SER A 271 -32.27 -4.15 11.91
N GLY A 272 -32.66 -4.86 12.99
CA GLY A 272 -32.87 -6.30 12.94
C GLY A 272 -31.61 -7.09 12.51
N GLY A 273 -30.40 -6.65 12.87
CA GLY A 273 -29.15 -7.30 12.50
C GLY A 273 -28.75 -7.09 11.02
N ARG A 274 -29.36 -6.11 10.34
CA ARG A 274 -29.12 -5.81 8.93
C ARG A 274 -28.78 -4.35 8.72
N ALA A 275 -27.83 -4.05 7.85
CA ALA A 275 -27.53 -2.69 7.41
C ALA A 275 -28.74 -2.07 6.69
N SER A 276 -29.03 -0.81 6.99
CA SER A 276 -30.13 -0.04 6.39
C SER A 276 -29.69 1.28 5.77
N GLY A 277 -28.44 1.70 5.97
CA GLY A 277 -27.91 2.94 5.39
C GLY A 277 -26.77 3.53 6.23
N VAL A 278 -26.58 4.83 6.06
CA VAL A 278 -25.57 5.62 6.79
C VAL A 278 -26.12 6.99 7.17
N THR A 279 -25.57 7.55 8.26
CA THR A 279 -25.79 8.94 8.66
C THR A 279 -24.48 9.71 8.58
N LEU A 280 -24.50 10.89 7.95
CA LEU A 280 -23.36 11.79 7.85
C LEU A 280 -23.20 12.63 9.13
N SER A 281 -22.04 13.27 9.27
CA SER A 281 -21.75 14.17 10.43
C SER A 281 -22.67 15.41 10.48
N ASP A 282 -23.24 15.83 9.35
CA ASP A 282 -24.23 16.92 9.27
C ASP A 282 -25.68 16.47 9.52
N GLY A 283 -25.89 15.19 9.82
CA GLY A 283 -27.21 14.59 10.04
C GLY A 283 -27.92 14.10 8.79
N THR A 284 -27.36 14.32 7.60
CA THR A 284 -27.90 13.78 6.34
C THR A 284 -27.91 12.25 6.36
N ARG A 285 -29.01 11.64 5.88
CA ARG A 285 -29.17 10.18 5.84
C ARG A 285 -29.31 9.66 4.43
N TYR A 286 -28.65 8.53 4.17
CA TYR A 286 -28.80 7.74 2.95
C TYR A 286 -29.18 6.32 3.30
N GLU A 287 -30.16 5.77 2.58
CA GLU A 287 -30.65 4.40 2.79
C GLU A 287 -30.06 3.46 1.73
N ALA A 288 -29.67 2.25 2.17
CA ALA A 288 -29.30 1.17 1.29
C ALA A 288 -29.37 -0.20 1.97
N ASP A 289 -29.67 -1.25 1.21
CA ASP A 289 -29.61 -2.64 1.68
C ASP A 289 -28.20 -3.22 1.72
N ILE A 290 -27.24 -2.55 1.09
CA ILE A 290 -25.83 -2.93 1.01
C ILE A 290 -25.00 -1.72 1.42
N VAL A 291 -24.14 -1.91 2.42
CA VAL A 291 -23.12 -0.93 2.82
C VAL A 291 -21.76 -1.61 2.74
N ALA A 292 -20.80 -1.02 2.05
CA ALA A 292 -19.44 -1.52 2.00
C ALA A 292 -18.46 -0.46 2.52
N SER A 293 -17.70 -0.80 3.54
CA SER A 293 -16.75 0.11 4.17
C SER A 293 -15.35 -0.08 3.58
N ASN A 294 -14.81 1.00 3.00
CA ASN A 294 -13.44 1.08 2.52
C ASN A 294 -12.48 1.68 3.57
N VAL A 295 -13.00 2.21 4.66
CA VAL A 295 -12.16 2.73 5.73
C VAL A 295 -11.60 1.61 6.61
N SER A 296 -10.67 1.96 7.50
CA SER A 296 -10.07 0.99 8.40
C SER A 296 -11.12 0.20 9.19
N ALA A 297 -10.85 -1.08 9.45
CA ALA A 297 -11.68 -1.92 10.30
C ALA A 297 -11.90 -1.31 11.69
N LYS A 298 -10.88 -0.66 12.27
CA LYS A 298 -11.05 0.06 13.56
C LYS A 298 -12.13 1.13 13.48
N LEU A 299 -12.15 1.94 12.43
CA LEU A 299 -13.20 2.95 12.25
C LEU A 299 -14.57 2.30 12.01
N THR A 300 -14.63 1.29 11.15
CA THR A 300 -15.89 0.61 10.84
C THR A 300 -16.52 -0.01 12.09
N PHE A 301 -15.78 -0.82 12.81
CA PHE A 301 -16.33 -1.62 13.92
C PHE A 301 -16.33 -0.90 15.26
N LEU A 302 -15.39 0.02 15.50
CA LEU A 302 -15.25 0.65 16.83
C LEU A 302 -15.81 2.07 16.88
N LYS A 303 -15.98 2.75 15.72
CA LYS A 303 -16.48 4.12 15.64
C LYS A 303 -17.86 4.21 14.99
N PHE A 304 -18.08 3.58 13.84
CA PHE A 304 -19.33 3.74 13.06
C PHE A 304 -20.45 2.78 13.48
N LEU A 305 -20.15 1.78 14.29
CA LEU A 305 -21.10 0.81 14.80
C LEU A 305 -21.18 0.86 16.33
N ASP A 306 -22.34 0.49 16.85
CA ASP A 306 -22.50 0.23 18.27
C ASP A 306 -21.82 -1.10 18.62
N LYS A 307 -20.73 -1.04 19.40
CA LYS A 307 -19.96 -2.22 19.82
C LYS A 307 -20.82 -3.26 20.56
N ALA A 308 -21.86 -2.84 21.27
CA ALA A 308 -22.75 -3.76 22.00
C ALA A 308 -23.55 -4.68 21.08
N LYS A 309 -23.64 -4.36 19.78
CA LYS A 309 -24.30 -5.19 18.74
C LYS A 309 -23.35 -6.15 18.02
N LEU A 310 -22.08 -6.16 18.39
CA LEU A 310 -21.05 -6.98 17.76
C LEU A 310 -20.64 -8.15 18.65
N PRO A 311 -20.20 -9.27 18.08
CA PRO A 311 -19.60 -10.34 18.87
C PRO A 311 -18.42 -9.83 19.70
N PRO A 312 -18.34 -10.12 21.01
CA PRO A 312 -17.26 -9.63 21.86
C PRO A 312 -15.85 -10.02 21.39
N GLU A 313 -15.72 -11.21 20.82
CA GLU A 313 -14.46 -11.68 20.23
C GLU A 313 -14.01 -10.81 19.05
N LEU A 314 -14.94 -10.40 18.17
CA LEU A 314 -14.61 -9.49 17.06
C LEU A 314 -14.16 -8.12 17.59
N VAL A 315 -14.86 -7.57 18.58
CA VAL A 315 -14.50 -6.27 19.18
C VAL A 315 -13.08 -6.33 19.74
N ARG A 316 -12.76 -7.36 20.53
CA ARG A 316 -11.41 -7.59 21.07
C ARG A 316 -10.35 -7.72 19.97
N ASP A 317 -10.63 -8.51 18.93
CA ASP A 317 -9.68 -8.75 17.84
C ASP A 317 -9.43 -7.46 17.03
N ILE A 318 -10.45 -6.64 16.81
CA ILE A 318 -10.29 -5.33 16.15
C ILE A 318 -9.61 -4.30 17.06
N GLU A 319 -9.83 -4.31 18.36
CA GLU A 319 -9.11 -3.45 19.30
C GLU A 319 -7.62 -3.77 19.32
N SER A 320 -7.26 -5.05 19.30
CA SER A 320 -5.87 -5.53 19.26
C SER A 320 -5.22 -5.45 17.86
N TYR A 321 -5.99 -5.23 16.80
CA TYR A 321 -5.49 -5.14 15.43
C TYR A 321 -4.47 -4.00 15.29
N ARG A 322 -3.23 -4.35 14.94
CA ARG A 322 -2.11 -3.40 14.91
C ARG A 322 -2.17 -2.51 13.68
N THR A 323 -2.11 -1.20 13.93
CA THR A 323 -2.18 -0.15 12.89
C THR A 323 -1.14 0.95 13.10
N PHE A 324 -0.11 0.72 13.92
CA PHE A 324 0.93 1.71 14.10
C PHE A 324 1.82 1.82 12.86
N SER A 325 2.00 3.03 12.39
CA SER A 325 2.89 3.32 11.25
C SER A 325 4.19 3.94 11.74
N THR A 326 5.24 3.69 10.97
CA THR A 326 6.51 4.41 11.07
C THR A 326 6.85 5.13 9.78
N ALA A 327 5.97 5.11 8.80
CA ALA A 327 6.18 5.74 7.52
C ALA A 327 5.96 7.25 7.59
N PHE A 328 6.86 8.00 6.99
CA PHE A 328 6.68 9.43 6.73
C PHE A 328 6.81 9.74 5.24
N LYS A 329 6.33 10.90 4.84
CA LYS A 329 6.37 11.36 3.45
C LYS A 329 6.82 12.81 3.39
N ILE A 330 7.77 13.12 2.51
CA ILE A 330 8.16 14.48 2.20
C ILE A 330 7.99 14.70 0.70
N ASN A 331 7.16 15.65 0.33
CA ASN A 331 6.90 16.06 -1.05
C ASN A 331 7.62 17.37 -1.30
N ILE A 332 8.62 17.40 -2.19
CA ILE A 332 9.55 18.51 -2.37
C ILE A 332 9.41 19.08 -3.78
N ALA A 333 9.14 20.37 -3.88
CA ALA A 333 9.32 21.17 -5.09
C ALA A 333 10.74 21.73 -5.11
N CYS A 334 11.48 21.56 -6.21
CA CYS A 334 12.87 21.98 -6.27
C CYS A 334 13.24 22.56 -7.65
N GLU A 335 14.28 23.39 -7.65
CA GLU A 335 14.84 24.00 -8.86
C GLU A 335 15.64 23.01 -9.70
N ARG A 336 16.28 22.04 -9.03
CA ARG A 336 17.12 21.02 -9.65
C ARG A 336 16.95 19.68 -8.95
N LEU A 337 17.10 18.60 -9.71
CA LEU A 337 17.09 17.24 -9.19
C LEU A 337 18.36 16.94 -8.37
N PRO A 338 18.31 16.02 -7.38
CA PRO A 338 19.49 15.56 -6.65
C PRO A 338 20.61 15.10 -7.59
N GLN A 339 21.80 15.68 -7.49
CA GLN A 339 22.97 15.29 -8.28
C GLN A 339 23.82 14.32 -7.45
N TYR A 340 23.53 13.03 -7.57
CA TYR A 340 24.22 11.99 -6.79
C TYR A 340 25.68 11.86 -7.24
N ARG A 341 26.65 11.96 -6.30
CA ARG A 341 28.09 11.83 -6.63
C ARG A 341 28.44 10.50 -7.25
N ALA A 342 27.81 9.43 -6.78
CA ALA A 342 28.04 8.07 -7.27
C ALA A 342 27.38 7.79 -8.64
N PHE A 343 26.61 8.73 -9.20
CA PHE A 343 25.89 8.51 -10.45
C PHE A 343 26.73 8.90 -11.67
N ASP A 344 26.85 7.95 -12.60
CA ASP A 344 27.46 8.13 -13.91
C ASP A 344 26.53 7.52 -14.96
N ALA A 345 25.93 8.37 -15.79
CA ALA A 345 24.93 7.93 -16.78
C ALA A 345 25.47 6.87 -17.76
N ALA A 346 26.75 6.97 -18.14
CA ALA A 346 27.38 6.02 -19.05
C ALA A 346 27.55 4.63 -18.42
N LYS A 347 27.88 4.60 -17.12
CA LYS A 347 28.04 3.34 -16.36
C LYS A 347 26.71 2.74 -15.94
N CYS A 348 25.74 3.57 -15.57
CA CYS A 348 24.42 3.13 -15.11
C CYS A 348 23.47 2.73 -16.25
N GLY A 349 23.70 3.26 -17.48
CA GLY A 349 22.89 2.93 -18.64
C GLY A 349 21.52 3.64 -18.69
N PHE A 350 21.33 4.71 -17.91
CA PHE A 350 20.16 5.60 -17.96
C PHE A 350 20.56 7.05 -17.67
N ALA A 351 19.77 7.99 -18.17
CA ALA A 351 20.12 9.42 -18.16
C ALA A 351 20.07 10.05 -16.76
N TYR A 352 19.20 9.55 -15.85
CA TYR A 352 19.04 10.04 -14.49
C TYR A 352 18.34 8.98 -13.63
N PRO A 353 18.73 8.78 -12.33
CA PRO A 353 18.08 7.83 -11.43
C PRO A 353 16.73 8.37 -10.91
N THR A 354 15.64 8.01 -11.57
CA THR A 354 14.30 8.43 -11.16
C THR A 354 13.78 7.67 -9.96
N TYR A 355 14.40 6.55 -9.63
CA TYR A 355 14.08 5.70 -8.48
C TYR A 355 15.36 5.42 -7.69
N THR A 356 15.51 6.13 -6.57
CA THR A 356 16.67 6.02 -5.69
C THR A 356 16.27 5.43 -4.35
N HIS A 357 17.13 4.61 -3.76
CA HIS A 357 16.99 4.10 -2.41
C HIS A 357 18.27 4.36 -1.59
N ILE A 358 18.14 4.97 -0.41
CA ILE A 358 19.22 5.22 0.53
C ILE A 358 18.96 4.41 1.80
N GLY A 359 19.79 3.40 2.02
CA GLY A 359 19.79 2.47 3.13
C GLY A 359 20.88 1.43 2.89
N PRO A 360 22.17 1.79 3.15
CA PRO A 360 23.32 1.14 2.52
C PRO A 360 23.60 -0.28 3.04
N THR A 361 23.18 -0.64 4.25
CA THR A 361 23.44 -1.98 4.84
C THR A 361 22.26 -2.47 5.68
N ILE A 362 22.23 -3.76 5.98
CA ILE A 362 21.24 -4.37 6.90
C ILE A 362 21.32 -3.72 8.28
N GLU A 363 22.53 -3.47 8.78
CA GLU A 363 22.74 -2.84 10.08
C GLU A 363 22.21 -1.41 10.13
N TYR A 364 22.32 -0.68 9.01
CA TYR A 364 21.73 0.65 8.88
C TYR A 364 20.21 0.59 8.98
N LEU A 365 19.57 -0.30 8.22
CA LEU A 365 18.11 -0.48 8.22
C LEU A 365 17.61 -0.92 9.60
N GLU A 366 18.33 -1.80 10.29
CA GLU A 366 17.97 -2.26 11.63
C GLU A 366 18.09 -1.14 12.67
N ARG A 367 19.17 -0.35 12.64
CA ARG A 367 19.34 0.81 13.55
C ARG A 367 18.25 1.86 13.35
N ALA A 368 17.87 2.10 12.10
CA ALA A 368 16.75 3.00 11.80
C ALA A 368 15.45 2.53 12.46
N TYR A 369 15.19 1.21 12.45
CA TYR A 369 14.06 0.60 13.13
C TYR A 369 14.22 0.65 14.67
N ASP A 370 15.41 0.38 15.20
CA ASP A 370 15.64 0.39 16.65
C ASP A 370 15.36 1.76 17.26
N ASP A 371 15.76 2.86 16.62
CA ASP A 371 15.39 4.21 17.07
C ASP A 371 13.86 4.32 17.26
N ALA A 372 13.07 3.90 16.26
CA ALA A 372 11.61 3.96 16.30
C ALA A 372 10.98 2.97 17.30
N LYS A 373 11.52 1.77 17.42
CA LYS A 373 11.10 0.75 18.37
C LYS A 373 11.20 1.25 19.81
N TYR A 374 12.21 2.05 20.11
CA TYR A 374 12.38 2.68 21.42
C TYR A 374 11.71 4.05 21.54
N GLY A 375 10.89 4.42 20.56
CA GLY A 375 10.01 5.58 20.62
C GLY A 375 10.63 6.89 20.15
N ASP A 376 11.72 6.86 19.38
CA ASP A 376 12.28 8.06 18.77
C ASP A 376 12.18 8.01 17.23
N MET A 377 12.27 9.16 16.57
CA MET A 377 12.44 9.15 15.11
C MET A 377 13.83 8.65 14.76
N SER A 378 13.95 7.94 13.64
CA SER A 378 15.26 7.52 13.18
C SER A 378 16.17 8.71 12.90
N ARG A 379 17.38 8.64 13.42
CA ARG A 379 18.44 9.65 13.17
C ARG A 379 18.97 9.55 11.75
N GLU A 380 18.98 8.34 11.21
CA GLU A 380 19.38 8.02 9.85
C GLU A 380 18.31 7.10 9.22
N PRO A 381 17.14 7.66 8.83
CA PRO A 381 16.06 6.85 8.27
C PRO A 381 16.47 6.27 6.92
N PHE A 382 15.91 5.09 6.58
CA PHE A 382 15.93 4.72 5.17
C PHE A 382 14.99 5.64 4.40
N ILE A 383 15.39 6.06 3.21
CA ILE A 383 14.60 6.95 2.37
C ILE A 383 14.62 6.51 0.90
N THR A 384 13.51 6.76 0.24
CA THR A 384 13.33 6.47 -1.18
C THR A 384 12.88 7.74 -1.90
N PRO A 385 13.83 8.60 -2.32
CA PRO A 385 13.53 9.73 -3.21
C PRO A 385 13.20 9.22 -4.61
N VAL A 386 12.05 9.61 -5.14
CA VAL A 386 11.69 9.39 -6.53
C VAL A 386 11.39 10.70 -7.23
N THR A 387 11.72 10.79 -8.50
CA THR A 387 11.69 12.03 -9.28
C THR A 387 10.83 11.88 -10.53
N PRO A 388 9.49 11.77 -10.35
CA PRO A 388 8.57 11.51 -11.46
C PRO A 388 8.57 12.63 -12.51
N SER A 389 8.89 13.88 -12.14
CA SER A 389 8.96 15.01 -13.06
C SER A 389 10.09 14.90 -14.11
N PHE A 390 11.00 13.94 -13.98
CA PHE A 390 11.97 13.65 -15.03
C PHE A 390 11.32 13.03 -16.28
N VAL A 391 10.22 12.29 -16.10
CA VAL A 391 9.49 11.60 -17.17
C VAL A 391 8.05 12.08 -17.34
N ASP A 392 7.51 12.86 -16.43
CA ASP A 392 6.15 13.43 -16.44
C ASP A 392 6.19 14.96 -16.44
N ASP A 393 5.90 15.55 -17.57
CA ASP A 393 5.88 17.00 -17.81
C ASP A 393 4.61 17.70 -17.28
N THR A 394 3.68 16.97 -16.67
CA THR A 394 2.37 17.50 -16.25
C THR A 394 2.30 17.88 -14.78
N ILE A 395 3.35 17.61 -14.00
CA ILE A 395 3.32 17.72 -12.54
C ILE A 395 4.21 18.83 -11.96
N SER A 396 5.02 19.49 -12.79
CA SER A 396 5.84 20.64 -12.40
C SER A 396 5.95 21.66 -13.53
N PRO A 397 6.28 22.93 -13.22
CA PRO A 397 6.59 23.93 -14.24
C PRO A 397 7.84 23.52 -15.04
N PRO A 398 7.98 23.98 -16.30
CA PRO A 398 9.17 23.71 -17.12
C PRO A 398 10.48 24.12 -16.39
N GLY A 399 11.46 23.21 -16.39
CA GLY A 399 12.76 23.41 -15.74
C GLY A 399 12.74 23.35 -14.21
N LYS A 400 11.60 23.00 -13.62
CA LYS A 400 11.45 22.74 -12.18
C LYS A 400 11.05 21.27 -11.97
N HIS A 401 11.22 20.78 -10.73
CA HIS A 401 11.10 19.36 -10.45
C HIS A 401 10.33 19.06 -9.18
N VAL A 402 9.81 17.83 -9.14
CA VAL A 402 9.16 17.22 -7.99
C VAL A 402 10.00 16.03 -7.51
N VAL A 403 10.28 15.99 -6.21
CA VAL A 403 10.80 14.81 -5.53
C VAL A 403 9.75 14.32 -4.55
N ASN A 404 9.27 13.10 -4.73
CA ASN A 404 8.41 12.41 -3.77
C ASN A 404 9.29 11.49 -2.91
N LEU A 405 9.51 11.85 -1.66
CA LEU A 405 10.35 11.09 -0.74
C LEU A 405 9.47 10.29 0.22
N PHE A 406 9.62 8.98 0.21
CA PHE A 406 9.10 8.08 1.23
C PHE A 406 10.22 7.69 2.18
N GLY A 407 9.93 7.58 3.47
CA GLY A 407 10.91 7.13 4.45
C GLY A 407 10.27 6.41 5.64
N GLY A 408 11.06 5.73 6.39
CA GLY A 408 10.84 5.08 7.68
C GLY A 408 12.15 5.17 8.49
N HIS A 409 12.14 5.24 9.73
CA HIS A 409 11.13 4.95 10.72
C HIS A 409 10.85 6.22 11.55
N ALA A 410 9.62 6.66 11.55
CA ALA A 410 9.12 7.76 12.37
C ALA A 410 7.87 7.26 13.11
N PRO A 411 7.95 6.95 14.42
CA PRO A 411 6.84 6.33 15.13
C PRO A 411 5.68 7.30 15.31
N TYR A 412 4.45 6.78 15.45
CA TYR A 412 3.27 7.60 15.68
C TYR A 412 3.36 8.41 16.97
N HIS A 413 3.77 7.75 18.07
CA HIS A 413 4.05 8.39 19.37
C HIS A 413 5.54 8.51 19.58
N LEU A 414 6.02 9.73 19.86
CA LEU A 414 7.38 9.96 20.30
C LEU A 414 7.48 9.75 21.82
N ARG A 415 8.58 9.15 22.27
CA ARG A 415 8.87 8.97 23.70
C ARG A 415 9.05 10.32 24.40
N GLU A 416 9.67 11.28 23.70
CA GLU A 416 9.93 12.63 24.20
C GLU A 416 9.44 13.67 23.20
N GLY A 417 8.70 14.69 23.67
CA GLY A 417 8.11 15.72 22.83
C GLY A 417 6.96 15.20 21.97
N ASP A 418 6.63 15.94 20.94
CA ASP A 418 5.57 15.63 19.98
C ASP A 418 5.98 16.03 18.55
N TRP A 419 5.17 15.63 17.58
CA TRP A 419 5.43 15.94 16.18
C TRP A 419 5.23 17.42 15.83
N ALA A 420 4.52 18.20 16.64
CA ALA A 420 4.40 19.65 16.43
C ALA A 420 5.75 20.35 16.67
N THR A 421 6.53 19.87 17.62
CA THR A 421 7.82 20.46 18.01
C THR A 421 9.02 19.80 17.34
N ARG A 422 8.93 18.49 16.95
CA ARG A 422 10.09 17.73 16.45
C ARG A 422 10.06 17.43 14.95
N LYS A 423 9.04 17.85 14.21
CA LYS A 423 8.93 17.64 12.76
C LYS A 423 10.12 18.21 11.99
N ASP A 424 10.60 19.41 12.37
CA ASP A 424 11.76 20.07 11.72
C ASP A 424 13.07 19.30 11.95
N GLU A 425 13.18 18.56 13.05
CA GLU A 425 14.34 17.69 13.30
C GLU A 425 14.36 16.53 12.29
N LEU A 426 13.21 15.88 12.04
CA LEU A 426 13.09 14.85 11.01
C LEU A 426 13.50 15.39 9.63
N VAL A 427 13.03 16.60 9.28
CA VAL A 427 13.36 17.23 8.00
C VAL A 427 14.87 17.47 7.89
N ARG A 428 15.50 18.03 8.94
CA ARG A 428 16.96 18.25 8.96
C ARG A 428 17.75 16.97 8.80
N ASN A 429 17.34 15.87 9.48
CA ASN A 429 17.98 14.57 9.37
C ASN A 429 17.92 14.04 7.95
N VAL A 430 16.73 14.10 7.33
CA VAL A 430 16.50 13.63 5.96
C VAL A 430 17.29 14.45 4.94
N LEU A 431 17.25 15.80 5.02
CA LEU A 431 17.96 16.67 4.08
C LEU A 431 19.48 16.51 4.22
N LYS A 432 19.99 16.45 5.44
CA LYS A 432 21.42 16.16 5.69
C LYS A 432 21.84 14.83 5.05
N GLN A 433 20.97 13.82 5.12
CA GLN A 433 21.25 12.53 4.52
C GLN A 433 21.29 12.63 2.99
N ILE A 434 20.33 13.30 2.36
CA ILE A 434 20.32 13.48 0.89
C ILE A 434 21.56 14.28 0.46
N ASP A 435 21.88 15.38 1.12
CA ASP A 435 23.05 16.19 0.81
C ASP A 435 24.37 15.41 0.99
N GLY A 436 24.39 14.41 1.85
CA GLY A 436 25.50 13.48 1.99
C GLY A 436 25.80 12.69 0.71
N TYR A 437 24.79 12.38 -0.09
CA TYR A 437 24.90 11.65 -1.37
C TYR A 437 24.80 12.57 -2.59
N ALA A 438 24.05 13.67 -2.48
CA ALA A 438 23.81 14.68 -3.54
C ALA A 438 24.04 16.09 -2.99
N PRO A 439 25.31 16.56 -2.87
CA PRO A 439 25.67 17.81 -2.21
C PRO A 439 24.94 19.02 -2.77
N GLY A 440 24.41 19.86 -1.88
CA GLY A 440 23.71 21.10 -2.20
C GLY A 440 22.32 20.91 -2.81
N PHE A 441 21.73 19.71 -2.72
CA PHE A 441 20.33 19.51 -3.15
C PHE A 441 19.37 20.39 -2.34
N SER A 442 19.58 20.48 -1.01
CA SER A 442 18.71 21.27 -0.12
C SER A 442 18.68 22.75 -0.45
N ASP A 443 19.74 23.32 -1.04
CA ASP A 443 19.80 24.74 -1.45
C ASP A 443 18.81 25.08 -2.58
N GLY A 444 18.38 24.08 -3.35
CA GLY A 444 17.45 24.22 -4.48
C GLY A 444 15.98 23.96 -4.12
N ILE A 445 15.62 23.83 -2.86
CA ILE A 445 14.24 23.56 -2.44
C ILE A 445 13.40 24.84 -2.53
N ILE A 446 12.31 24.78 -3.31
CA ILE A 446 11.32 25.86 -3.46
C ILE A 446 10.28 25.81 -2.34
N GLY A 447 9.87 24.59 -1.98
CA GLY A 447 8.88 24.35 -0.94
C GLY A 447 8.67 22.86 -0.72
N MET A 448 8.07 22.51 0.41
CA MET A 448 7.83 21.11 0.73
C MET A 448 6.59 20.90 1.60
N GLN A 449 6.05 19.70 1.55
CA GLN A 449 5.06 19.19 2.49
C GLN A 449 5.67 18.01 3.24
N VAL A 450 5.55 18.04 4.57
CA VAL A 450 6.01 16.96 5.45
C VAL A 450 4.80 16.30 6.10
N LEU A 451 4.69 14.99 5.97
CA LEU A 451 3.62 14.17 6.53
C LEU A 451 4.23 13.11 7.44
N THR A 452 4.04 13.29 8.73
CA THR A 452 4.33 12.30 9.78
C THR A 452 3.13 11.34 9.95
N PRO A 453 3.24 10.24 10.69
CA PRO A 453 2.10 9.34 10.90
C PRO A 453 0.84 10.04 11.44
N PRO A 454 0.90 10.98 12.43
CA PRO A 454 -0.28 11.77 12.82
C PRO A 454 -0.85 12.65 11.70
N ASP A 455 -0.01 13.26 10.85
CA ASP A 455 -0.49 14.05 9.71
C ASP A 455 -1.22 13.17 8.69
N ILE A 456 -0.72 11.96 8.44
CA ILE A 456 -1.35 10.98 7.55
C ILE A 456 -2.74 10.59 8.11
N GLU A 457 -2.83 10.28 9.41
CA GLU A 457 -4.11 9.98 10.04
C GLU A 457 -5.09 11.15 9.93
N ALA A 458 -4.68 12.35 10.27
CA ALA A 458 -5.52 13.54 10.18
C ALA A 458 -6.05 13.75 8.76
N LYS A 459 -5.18 13.59 7.76
CA LYS A 459 -5.50 13.89 6.36
C LYS A 459 -6.39 12.83 5.70
N ILE A 460 -6.12 11.54 5.87
CA ILE A 460 -6.87 10.47 5.20
C ILE A 460 -7.66 9.54 6.14
N GLY A 461 -7.61 9.77 7.46
CA GLY A 461 -8.36 8.98 8.43
C GLY A 461 -7.88 7.54 8.59
N SER A 462 -6.61 7.29 8.30
CA SER A 462 -6.02 5.97 8.55
C SER A 462 -5.51 5.91 9.99
N PRO A 463 -6.07 5.08 10.88
CA PRO A 463 -5.66 5.04 12.28
C PRO A 463 -4.16 4.84 12.45
N HIS A 464 -3.56 5.67 13.32
CA HIS A 464 -2.12 5.77 13.56
C HIS A 464 -1.27 6.02 12.29
N GLY A 465 -1.87 6.60 11.25
CA GLY A 465 -1.20 6.91 10.00
C GLY A 465 -0.81 5.69 9.16
N HIS A 466 -1.39 4.51 9.43
CA HIS A 466 -0.93 3.28 8.78
C HIS A 466 -1.27 3.23 7.30
N ILE A 467 -0.23 3.11 6.45
CA ILE A 467 -0.35 3.19 4.98
C ILE A 467 -1.17 2.05 4.36
N PHE A 468 -1.34 0.92 5.07
CA PHE A 468 -2.07 -0.27 4.60
C PHE A 468 -3.27 -0.64 5.48
N HIS A 469 -3.71 0.24 6.38
CA HIS A 469 -4.81 0.02 7.35
C HIS A 469 -4.58 -1.17 8.29
N GLY A 470 -3.36 -1.61 8.50
CA GLY A 470 -2.95 -2.70 9.37
C GLY A 470 -1.68 -3.37 8.87
N GLU A 471 -0.87 -3.84 9.82
CA GLU A 471 0.44 -4.40 9.55
C GLU A 471 0.40 -5.63 8.64
N LEU A 472 1.50 -5.86 7.92
CA LEU A 472 1.72 -7.03 7.07
C LEU A 472 2.42 -8.15 7.86
N GLN A 473 1.85 -8.53 9.00
CA GLN A 473 2.31 -9.66 9.81
C GLN A 473 1.38 -10.86 9.64
N ILE A 474 1.91 -12.09 9.76
CA ILE A 474 1.17 -13.32 9.46
C ILE A 474 -0.14 -13.47 10.23
N ASP A 475 -0.18 -13.00 11.47
CA ASP A 475 -1.37 -12.98 12.33
C ASP A 475 -2.41 -11.92 11.93
N GLN A 476 -2.11 -11.07 10.95
CA GLN A 476 -2.99 -10.06 10.36
C GLN A 476 -3.11 -10.18 8.85
N LEU A 477 -2.85 -11.36 8.30
CA LEU A 477 -2.92 -11.64 6.87
C LEU A 477 -3.92 -12.75 6.57
N PHE A 478 -4.33 -12.85 5.32
CA PHE A 478 -5.16 -13.89 4.75
C PHE A 478 -6.46 -14.10 5.57
N TRP A 479 -6.63 -15.25 6.25
CA TRP A 479 -7.83 -15.58 7.05
C TRP A 479 -7.93 -14.81 8.39
N ALA A 480 -6.89 -14.11 8.78
CA ALA A 480 -6.86 -13.27 9.99
C ALA A 480 -7.06 -11.77 9.69
N ARG A 481 -7.35 -11.39 8.44
CA ARG A 481 -7.49 -9.98 8.05
C ARG A 481 -8.93 -9.61 7.72
N PRO A 482 -9.63 -8.73 8.45
CA PRO A 482 -9.19 -7.95 9.62
C PRO A 482 -9.20 -8.72 10.93
N ALA A 483 -9.91 -9.83 11.00
CA ALA A 483 -10.04 -10.69 12.19
C ALA A 483 -10.35 -12.13 11.77
N PRO A 484 -9.98 -13.13 12.58
CA PRO A 484 -10.39 -14.52 12.36
C PRO A 484 -11.90 -14.63 12.18
N HIS A 485 -12.35 -15.51 11.28
CA HIS A 485 -13.76 -15.73 10.88
C HIS A 485 -14.40 -14.64 10.02
N TRP A 486 -13.77 -13.45 9.88
CA TRP A 486 -14.32 -12.28 9.18
C TRP A 486 -13.47 -11.85 7.98
N ALA A 487 -12.66 -12.77 7.43
CA ALA A 487 -11.78 -12.50 6.29
C ALA A 487 -12.48 -12.61 4.93
N ASP A 488 -13.74 -13.04 4.88
CA ASP A 488 -14.53 -13.24 3.66
C ASP A 488 -15.29 -12.00 3.20
N TYR A 489 -14.83 -10.80 3.64
CA TYR A 489 -15.41 -9.46 3.38
C TYR A 489 -16.73 -9.18 4.10
N ARG A 490 -17.37 -10.16 4.71
CA ARG A 490 -18.64 -10.01 5.43
C ARG A 490 -18.40 -9.53 6.87
N THR A 491 -19.49 -9.07 7.48
CA THR A 491 -19.52 -8.67 8.89
C THR A 491 -20.65 -9.40 9.60
N PRO A 492 -20.73 -9.33 10.95
CA PRO A 492 -21.88 -9.85 11.70
C PRO A 492 -23.22 -9.20 11.31
N ILE A 493 -23.15 -7.97 10.77
CA ILE A 493 -24.34 -7.25 10.31
C ILE A 493 -24.61 -7.60 8.85
N SER A 494 -25.72 -8.29 8.60
CA SER A 494 -26.09 -8.70 7.24
C SER A 494 -26.21 -7.48 6.32
N GLY A 495 -25.60 -7.55 5.13
CA GLY A 495 -25.59 -6.44 4.17
C GLY A 495 -24.46 -5.42 4.40
N LEU A 496 -23.70 -5.54 5.49
CA LEU A 496 -22.47 -4.76 5.70
C LEU A 496 -21.25 -5.59 5.30
N TYR A 497 -20.33 -4.95 4.56
CA TYR A 497 -19.11 -5.57 4.03
C TYR A 497 -17.89 -4.68 4.28
N GLN A 498 -16.69 -5.31 4.29
CA GLN A 498 -15.41 -4.63 4.23
C GLN A 498 -14.87 -4.69 2.80
N CYS A 499 -14.45 -3.55 2.22
CA CYS A 499 -13.88 -3.52 0.86
C CYS A 499 -12.55 -2.76 0.78
N GLY A 500 -12.02 -2.31 1.91
CA GLY A 500 -10.77 -1.55 2.02
C GLY A 500 -9.54 -2.41 2.31
N SER A 501 -8.41 -1.76 2.52
CA SER A 501 -7.12 -2.39 2.80
C SER A 501 -7.06 -3.18 4.11
N SER A 502 -8.03 -3.01 5.02
CA SER A 502 -8.19 -3.87 6.19
C SER A 502 -8.73 -5.26 5.85
N ALA A 503 -9.26 -5.49 4.65
CA ALA A 503 -9.68 -6.81 4.18
C ALA A 503 -8.57 -7.48 3.34
N HIS A 504 -8.67 -8.79 3.14
CA HIS A 504 -7.77 -9.53 2.25
C HIS A 504 -7.76 -8.92 0.82
N PRO A 505 -6.60 -8.84 0.14
CA PRO A 505 -5.26 -9.27 0.54
C PRO A 505 -4.48 -8.24 1.35
N GLY A 506 -5.01 -7.08 1.65
CA GLY A 506 -4.35 -6.05 2.42
C GLY A 506 -4.07 -4.80 1.62
N GLY A 507 -3.05 -4.05 2.04
CA GLY A 507 -2.67 -2.75 1.50
C GLY A 507 -1.94 -2.78 0.17
N GLY A 508 -1.70 -1.58 -0.34
CA GLY A 508 -1.18 -1.31 -1.67
C GLY A 508 -2.26 -0.79 -2.62
N VAL A 509 -1.85 -0.02 -3.64
CA VAL A 509 -2.79 0.53 -4.63
C VAL A 509 -3.10 -0.55 -5.68
N GLY A 510 -3.82 -1.60 -5.25
CA GLY A 510 -4.10 -2.78 -6.06
C GLY A 510 -5.53 -2.91 -6.58
N GLY A 511 -6.51 -2.28 -5.90
CA GLY A 511 -7.94 -2.42 -6.21
C GLY A 511 -8.54 -3.79 -5.86
N VAL A 512 -7.73 -4.75 -5.41
CA VAL A 512 -8.13 -6.15 -5.20
C VAL A 512 -9.14 -6.32 -4.05
N PRO A 513 -8.96 -5.71 -2.87
CA PRO A 513 -9.99 -5.79 -1.82
C PRO A 513 -11.36 -5.32 -2.30
N GLY A 514 -11.41 -4.21 -3.05
CA GLY A 514 -12.65 -3.69 -3.62
C GLY A 514 -13.28 -4.64 -4.65
N TYR A 515 -12.48 -5.20 -5.55
CA TYR A 515 -12.93 -6.20 -6.52
C TYR A 515 -13.50 -7.46 -5.83
N ASN A 516 -12.77 -8.00 -4.86
CA ASN A 516 -13.18 -9.21 -4.16
C ASN A 516 -14.47 -8.99 -3.36
N ALA A 517 -14.58 -7.85 -2.65
CA ALA A 517 -15.79 -7.48 -1.92
C ALA A 517 -17.00 -7.34 -2.86
N ALA A 518 -16.84 -6.65 -3.99
CA ALA A 518 -17.92 -6.53 -4.98
C ALA A 518 -18.38 -7.91 -5.49
N ARG A 519 -17.43 -8.82 -5.76
CA ARG A 519 -17.74 -10.20 -6.16
C ARG A 519 -18.57 -10.95 -5.11
N GLU A 520 -18.21 -10.85 -3.83
CA GLU A 520 -18.95 -11.52 -2.75
C GLU A 520 -20.32 -10.87 -2.50
N ILE A 521 -20.43 -9.55 -2.59
CA ILE A 521 -21.71 -8.81 -2.54
C ILE A 521 -22.66 -9.30 -3.65
N LEU A 522 -22.18 -9.38 -4.89
CA LEU A 522 -22.99 -9.82 -6.03
C LEU A 522 -23.39 -11.31 -5.92
N LYS A 523 -22.53 -12.16 -5.35
CA LYS A 523 -22.82 -13.56 -5.07
C LYS A 523 -23.95 -13.71 -4.01
N ASP A 524 -23.91 -12.92 -2.95
CA ASP A 524 -24.93 -12.92 -1.92
C ASP A 524 -26.27 -12.38 -2.43
N ARG A 525 -26.24 -11.30 -3.25
CA ARG A 525 -27.44 -10.78 -3.91
C ARG A 525 -28.13 -11.83 -4.80
N LYS A 526 -27.34 -12.59 -5.56
CA LYS A 526 -27.88 -13.69 -6.40
C LYS A 526 -28.53 -14.80 -5.55
N ARG A 527 -27.94 -15.14 -4.40
CA ARG A 527 -28.49 -16.15 -3.49
C ARG A 527 -29.82 -15.68 -2.89
N ARG A 528 -29.92 -14.43 -2.43
CA ARG A 528 -31.15 -13.87 -1.86
C ARG A 528 -32.31 -13.79 -2.87
N ARG A 529 -32.04 -13.57 -4.16
CA ARG A 529 -33.07 -13.54 -5.21
C ARG A 529 -33.62 -14.94 -5.56
N LYS A 530 -32.93 -15.99 -5.13
CA LYS A 530 -33.34 -17.39 -5.38
C LYS A 530 -34.07 -18.02 -4.19
N MET A 531 -34.01 -17.40 -3.03
CA MET A 531 -34.77 -17.76 -1.82
C MET A 531 -36.09 -17.00 -1.77
#